data_cbaaab993cfa390df5331036e045bd24
#
_entry.id   cbaaab993cfa390df5331036e045bd24
#
_cell.length_a   1.000
_cell.length_b   1.000
_cell.length_c   1.000
_cell.angle_alpha   90.00
_cell.angle_beta   90.00
_cell.angle_gamma   90.00
#
_symmetry.space_group_name_H-M   'P 1'
#
loop_
_entity.id
_entity.type
_entity.pdbx_description
1 polymer ?
#
loop_
_entity_poly.entity_id
_entity_poly.type
_entity_poly.pdbx_seq_one_letter_code
_entity_poly.pdbx_strand_id
1 'polypeptide(L)'
;MLPSRFPNLLVNGSSGIAVGMATNIPPHNLREVINAVICVLDDPEAQLSDLMEHIKGPDFPTRGIIMGRSGIRAAYATGRGRVCVRARTEFEEFGNNRTRIIVTEIPYQVNKRMLIKNMADQVEDKRLEGISDIRDESDRNGMRVVIELKRDANPQVVLNRLFAQTQLQTTFAINMLALVQSGGQPQPKILSLRHILDEYIAFQEEVIVRRTRYDLRKAQERAHLLEAC
;
A
#
# COMPACT_ATOMS: atom_id res chain seq x y z
N MET A 1 -14.00 -18.63 9.47
CA MET A 1 -13.35 -17.59 8.62
C MET A 1 -13.54 -18.00 7.17
N LEU A 2 -13.95 -17.09 6.29
CA LEU A 2 -14.12 -17.38 4.86
C LEU A 2 -12.74 -17.39 4.19
N PRO A 3 -12.39 -18.45 3.44
CA PRO A 3 -11.11 -18.52 2.75
C PRO A 3 -11.09 -17.59 1.54
N SER A 4 -10.00 -16.81 1.40
CA SER A 4 -9.72 -16.04 0.19
C SER A 4 -8.84 -16.86 -0.76
N ARG A 5 -9.09 -16.76 -2.07
CA ARG A 5 -8.29 -17.46 -3.10
C ARG A 5 -6.96 -16.79 -3.42
N PHE A 6 -6.67 -15.67 -2.79
CA PHE A 6 -5.42 -14.92 -2.92
C PHE A 6 -5.05 -14.32 -1.57
N PRO A 7 -3.80 -13.94 -1.33
CA PRO A 7 -3.36 -13.35 -0.06
C PRO A 7 -3.97 -11.96 0.17
N ASN A 8 -5.24 -11.92 0.59
CA ASN A 8 -6.05 -10.70 0.69
C ASN A 8 -5.40 -9.66 1.63
N LEU A 9 -4.76 -10.10 2.71
CA LEU A 9 -4.11 -9.21 3.66
C LEU A 9 -3.00 -8.36 3.00
N LEU A 10 -2.22 -8.95 2.10
CA LEU A 10 -1.17 -8.23 1.35
C LEU A 10 -1.74 -7.42 0.19
N VAL A 11 -2.70 -7.98 -0.55
CA VAL A 11 -3.24 -7.31 -1.74
C VAL A 11 -4.03 -6.07 -1.38
N ASN A 12 -4.94 -6.17 -0.42
CA ASN A 12 -5.78 -5.03 -0.01
C ASN A 12 -5.18 -4.23 1.15
N GLY A 13 -4.21 -4.78 1.86
CA GLY A 13 -3.68 -4.17 3.05
C GLY A 13 -4.67 -4.20 4.22
N SER A 14 -4.27 -3.63 5.32
CA SER A 14 -5.10 -3.47 6.51
C SER A 14 -4.63 -2.29 7.35
N SER A 15 -5.54 -1.53 7.90
CA SER A 15 -5.24 -0.47 8.85
C SER A 15 -6.23 -0.55 10.00
N GLY A 16 -5.72 -0.58 11.23
CA GLY A 16 -6.55 -0.67 12.42
C GLY A 16 -5.79 -0.29 13.68
N ILE A 17 -6.52 0.32 14.60
CA ILE A 17 -6.00 0.75 15.89
C ILE A 17 -6.82 0.06 16.98
N ALA A 18 -6.13 -0.66 17.86
CA ALA A 18 -6.69 -1.28 19.03
C ALA A 18 -5.97 -0.79 20.29
N VAL A 19 -6.47 -1.13 21.47
CA VAL A 19 -5.79 -0.77 22.70
C VAL A 19 -4.47 -1.54 22.82
N GLY A 20 -3.37 -0.81 22.90
CA GLY A 20 -2.04 -1.38 23.04
C GLY A 20 -1.40 -1.92 21.78
N MET A 21 -2.10 -1.92 20.62
CA MET A 21 -1.56 -2.42 19.36
C MET A 21 -2.19 -1.73 18.14
N ALA A 22 -1.45 -1.66 17.05
CA ALA A 22 -1.94 -1.14 15.78
C ALA A 22 -1.38 -1.95 14.62
N THR A 23 -2.16 -2.09 13.56
CA THR A 23 -1.69 -2.65 12.29
C THR A 23 -1.77 -1.61 11.19
N ASN A 24 -0.80 -1.62 10.29
CA ASN A 24 -0.80 -0.74 9.11
C ASN A 24 -0.03 -1.44 7.99
N ILE A 25 -0.74 -2.28 7.26
CA ILE A 25 -0.20 -3.09 6.16
C ILE A 25 -0.59 -2.41 4.85
N PRO A 26 0.39 -2.00 4.03
CA PRO A 26 0.08 -1.36 2.75
C PRO A 26 -0.48 -2.37 1.75
N PRO A 27 -1.30 -1.93 0.78
CA PRO A 27 -1.75 -2.76 -0.32
C PRO A 27 -0.59 -3.09 -1.28
N HIS A 28 -0.72 -4.21 -2.00
CA HIS A 28 0.26 -4.70 -2.96
C HIS A 28 -0.41 -5.14 -4.26
N ASN A 29 0.38 -5.21 -5.32
CA ASN A 29 -0.10 -5.69 -6.62
C ASN A 29 -0.42 -7.18 -6.57
N LEU A 30 -1.62 -7.55 -7.02
CA LEU A 30 -2.10 -8.94 -7.00
C LEU A 30 -1.17 -9.91 -7.74
N ARG A 31 -0.69 -9.53 -8.93
CA ARG A 31 0.21 -10.37 -9.74
C ARG A 31 1.55 -10.59 -9.04
N GLU A 32 2.12 -9.53 -8.48
CA GLU A 32 3.38 -9.60 -7.74
C GLU A 32 3.26 -10.52 -6.52
N VAL A 33 2.18 -10.40 -5.76
CA VAL A 33 1.93 -11.24 -4.58
C VAL A 33 1.74 -12.70 -4.97
N ILE A 34 0.99 -12.99 -6.03
CA ILE A 34 0.81 -14.38 -6.51
C ILE A 34 2.12 -14.96 -7.02
N ASN A 35 2.94 -14.20 -7.75
CA ASN A 35 4.25 -14.65 -8.18
C ASN A 35 5.17 -14.99 -6.99
N ALA A 36 5.10 -14.21 -5.91
CA ALA A 36 5.84 -14.52 -4.69
C ALA A 36 5.33 -15.78 -3.99
N VAL A 37 4.01 -16.02 -3.98
CA VAL A 37 3.45 -17.29 -3.48
C VAL A 37 3.97 -18.48 -4.29
N ILE A 38 3.96 -18.38 -5.61
CA ILE A 38 4.48 -19.42 -6.51
C ILE A 38 5.97 -19.65 -6.24
N CYS A 39 6.76 -18.58 -6.08
CA CYS A 39 8.18 -18.67 -5.75
C CYS A 39 8.43 -19.48 -4.46
N VAL A 40 7.63 -19.26 -3.41
CA VAL A 40 7.73 -20.02 -2.15
C VAL A 40 7.29 -21.48 -2.33
N LEU A 41 6.29 -21.76 -3.17
CA LEU A 41 5.84 -23.11 -3.45
C LEU A 41 6.87 -23.92 -4.25
N ASP A 42 7.55 -23.28 -5.20
CA ASP A 42 8.59 -23.89 -6.04
C ASP A 42 9.91 -24.06 -5.27
N ASP A 43 10.24 -23.11 -4.41
CA ASP A 43 11.44 -23.13 -3.56
C ASP A 43 11.08 -22.76 -2.11
N PRO A 44 10.84 -23.76 -1.24
CA PRO A 44 10.58 -23.52 0.19
C PRO A 44 11.71 -22.81 0.95
N GLU A 45 12.93 -22.81 0.42
CA GLU A 45 14.09 -22.13 1.01
C GLU A 45 14.34 -20.73 0.45
N ALA A 46 13.46 -20.24 -0.43
CA ALA A 46 13.54 -18.91 -1.03
C ALA A 46 13.75 -17.83 0.04
N GLN A 47 14.73 -16.98 -0.19
CA GLN A 47 15.09 -15.90 0.71
C GLN A 47 14.30 -14.62 0.41
N LEU A 48 14.38 -13.63 1.30
CA LEU A 48 13.73 -12.34 1.10
C LEU A 48 14.14 -11.66 -0.22
N SER A 49 15.39 -11.80 -0.63
CA SER A 49 15.90 -11.29 -1.91
C SER A 49 15.11 -11.83 -3.09
N ASP A 50 14.82 -13.13 -3.09
CA ASP A 50 14.11 -13.81 -4.16
C ASP A 50 12.64 -13.36 -4.21
N LEU A 51 12.01 -13.20 -3.05
CA LEU A 51 10.66 -12.67 -2.94
C LEU A 51 10.57 -11.23 -3.43
N MET A 52 11.59 -10.41 -3.16
CA MET A 52 11.64 -9.01 -3.60
C MET A 52 11.93 -8.83 -5.10
N GLU A 53 12.31 -9.87 -5.81
CA GLU A 53 12.30 -9.88 -7.28
C GLU A 53 10.88 -9.82 -7.83
N HIS A 54 9.93 -10.41 -7.14
CA HIS A 54 8.51 -10.43 -7.49
C HIS A 54 7.72 -9.28 -6.87
N ILE A 55 7.85 -9.07 -5.55
CA ILE A 55 7.19 -7.96 -4.82
C ILE A 55 8.19 -6.84 -4.59
N LYS A 56 8.15 -5.83 -5.45
CA LYS A 56 9.11 -4.72 -5.41
C LYS A 56 8.81 -3.69 -4.32
N GLY A 57 7.57 -3.62 -3.88
CA GLY A 57 7.10 -2.68 -2.86
C GLY A 57 5.58 -2.60 -2.78
N PRO A 58 5.06 -1.76 -1.90
CA PRO A 58 3.63 -1.43 -1.86
C PRO A 58 3.13 -0.88 -3.20
N ASP A 59 1.89 -1.20 -3.54
CA ASP A 59 1.18 -0.69 -4.71
C ASP A 59 -0.06 0.08 -4.23
N PHE A 60 0.09 1.39 -4.07
CA PHE A 60 -0.98 2.23 -3.58
C PHE A 60 -2.00 2.57 -4.68
N PRO A 61 -3.31 2.47 -4.43
CA PRO A 61 -4.35 2.77 -5.42
C PRO A 61 -4.33 4.25 -5.87
N THR A 62 -3.82 5.14 -5.02
CA THR A 62 -3.62 6.56 -5.31
C THR A 62 -2.30 6.84 -6.02
N ARG A 63 -1.50 5.79 -6.32
CA ARG A 63 -0.18 5.88 -6.95
C ARG A 63 0.81 6.69 -6.10
N GLY A 64 1.47 7.70 -6.67
CA GLY A 64 2.58 8.41 -6.04
C GLY A 64 3.91 7.69 -6.23
N ILE A 65 4.96 8.25 -5.64
CA ILE A 65 6.33 7.75 -5.81
C ILE A 65 6.90 7.40 -4.43
N ILE A 66 7.33 6.15 -4.25
CA ILE A 66 8.06 5.74 -3.05
C ILE A 66 9.54 6.13 -3.20
N MET A 67 10.05 6.87 -2.24
CA MET A 67 11.41 7.38 -2.24
C MET A 67 12.34 6.41 -1.51
N GLY A 68 13.14 5.70 -2.29
CA GLY A 68 14.10 4.72 -1.77
C GLY A 68 13.51 3.35 -1.47
N ARG A 69 14.38 2.35 -1.29
CA ARG A 69 14.01 0.94 -1.07
C ARG A 69 14.33 0.42 0.33
N SER A 70 15.12 1.14 1.10
CA SER A 70 15.58 0.68 2.43
C SER A 70 14.41 0.44 3.40
N GLY A 71 13.43 1.33 3.41
CA GLY A 71 12.23 1.19 4.23
C GLY A 71 11.35 0.00 3.83
N ILE A 72 11.24 -0.29 2.53
CA ILE A 72 10.53 -1.47 2.02
C ILE A 72 11.25 -2.74 2.48
N ARG A 73 12.57 -2.81 2.27
CA ARG A 73 13.36 -3.98 2.68
C ARG A 73 13.28 -4.23 4.18
N ALA A 74 13.39 -3.18 5.00
CA ALA A 74 13.23 -3.28 6.44
C ALA A 74 11.86 -3.83 6.84
N ALA A 75 10.79 -3.29 6.23
CA ALA A 75 9.42 -3.75 6.48
C ALA A 75 9.22 -5.22 6.11
N TYR A 76 9.74 -5.65 4.97
CA TYR A 76 9.59 -7.04 4.52
C TYR A 76 10.43 -8.03 5.33
N ALA A 77 11.60 -7.59 5.82
CA ALA A 77 12.45 -8.41 6.68
C ALA A 77 11.90 -8.56 8.09
N THR A 78 11.41 -7.47 8.69
CA THR A 78 11.09 -7.41 10.13
C THR A 78 9.61 -7.23 10.45
N GLY A 79 8.77 -6.93 9.45
CA GLY A 79 7.38 -6.53 9.63
C GLY A 79 7.20 -5.06 10.01
N ARG A 80 8.29 -4.28 10.17
CA ARG A 80 8.26 -2.85 10.49
C ARG A 80 9.18 -2.06 9.57
N GLY A 81 8.68 -0.94 9.06
CA GLY A 81 9.46 -0.04 8.22
C GLY A 81 8.75 1.28 7.99
N ARG A 82 9.48 2.21 7.39
CA ARG A 82 8.94 3.52 7.01
C ARG A 82 9.26 3.76 5.55
N VAL A 83 8.25 4.07 4.77
CA VAL A 83 8.40 4.44 3.37
C VAL A 83 7.97 5.88 3.17
N CYS A 84 8.83 6.66 2.53
CA CYS A 84 8.52 8.02 2.14
C CYS A 84 7.76 7.99 0.82
N VAL A 85 6.57 8.57 0.78
CA VAL A 85 5.72 8.65 -0.42
C VAL A 85 5.58 10.09 -0.84
N ARG A 86 5.91 10.39 -2.09
CA ARG A 86 5.77 11.71 -2.71
C ARG A 86 4.64 11.74 -3.72
N ALA A 87 4.00 12.90 -3.81
CA ALA A 87 3.14 13.24 -4.91
C ALA A 87 3.90 13.20 -6.25
N ARG A 88 3.21 12.84 -7.33
CA ARG A 88 3.73 13.03 -8.68
C ARG A 88 3.45 14.46 -9.12
N THR A 89 4.49 15.15 -9.50
CA THR A 89 4.43 16.56 -9.89
C THR A 89 5.16 16.79 -11.21
N GLU A 90 4.68 17.76 -11.98
CA GLU A 90 5.26 18.19 -13.23
C GLU A 90 5.32 19.72 -13.26
N PHE A 91 6.30 20.28 -13.95
CA PHE A 91 6.35 21.71 -14.22
C PHE A 91 5.72 22.00 -15.57
N GLU A 92 4.92 23.04 -15.62
CA GLU A 92 4.26 23.50 -16.84
C GLU A 92 4.47 25.02 -16.97
N GLU A 93 4.93 25.44 -18.12
CA GLU A 93 5.04 26.87 -18.43
C GLU A 93 3.69 27.43 -18.89
N PHE A 94 3.35 28.62 -18.45
CA PHE A 94 2.14 29.29 -18.86
C PHE A 94 2.33 30.81 -18.91
N GLY A 95 1.55 31.49 -19.75
CA GLY A 95 1.62 32.93 -19.90
C GLY A 95 3.01 33.43 -20.28
N ASN A 96 3.37 34.62 -19.81
CA ASN A 96 4.67 35.24 -20.10
C ASN A 96 5.72 34.78 -19.08
N ASN A 97 6.46 33.70 -19.38
CA ASN A 97 7.57 33.18 -18.55
C ASN A 97 7.18 32.86 -17.09
N ARG A 98 5.98 32.35 -16.87
CA ARG A 98 5.55 31.86 -15.57
C ARG A 98 5.53 30.36 -15.56
N THR A 99 5.84 29.76 -14.42
CA THR A 99 5.80 28.32 -14.20
C THR A 99 4.72 27.97 -13.20
N ARG A 100 4.07 26.84 -13.41
CA ARG A 100 3.14 26.24 -12.46
C ARG A 100 3.52 24.80 -12.18
N ILE A 101 3.23 24.33 -10.96
CA ILE A 101 3.41 22.95 -10.54
C ILE A 101 2.05 22.26 -10.69
N ILE A 102 2.04 21.16 -11.43
CA ILE A 102 0.87 20.31 -11.61
C ILE A 102 1.03 19.06 -10.76
N VAL A 103 0.10 18.82 -9.85
CA VAL A 103 0.06 17.61 -9.02
C VAL A 103 -0.95 16.66 -9.60
N THR A 104 -0.51 15.49 -10.06
CA THR A 104 -1.35 14.48 -10.72
C THR A 104 -1.64 13.26 -9.84
N GLU A 105 -0.81 13.03 -8.83
CA GLU A 105 -0.98 11.94 -7.86
C GLU A 105 -0.55 12.45 -6.47
N ILE A 106 -1.26 12.04 -5.43
CA ILE A 106 -0.95 12.40 -4.04
C ILE A 106 -0.68 11.14 -3.22
N PRO A 107 0.04 11.23 -2.09
CA PRO A 107 0.33 10.09 -1.24
C PRO A 107 -0.94 9.40 -0.74
N TYR A 108 -0.83 8.09 -0.52
CA TYR A 108 -1.93 7.25 -0.01
C TYR A 108 -2.45 7.78 1.33
N GLN A 109 -3.79 7.76 1.49
CA GLN A 109 -4.51 8.23 2.67
C GLN A 109 -4.43 9.77 2.92
N VAL A 110 -3.91 10.54 1.99
CA VAL A 110 -3.97 12.00 2.04
C VAL A 110 -5.28 12.50 1.45
N ASN A 111 -5.98 13.33 2.21
CA ASN A 111 -7.20 13.98 1.74
C ASN A 111 -6.84 15.19 0.87
N LYS A 112 -7.21 15.15 -0.41
CA LYS A 112 -6.92 16.21 -1.39
C LYS A 112 -7.42 17.59 -0.95
N ARG A 113 -8.66 17.67 -0.46
CA ARG A 113 -9.27 18.95 -0.04
C ARG A 113 -8.51 19.56 1.14
N MET A 114 -8.15 18.74 2.13
CA MET A 114 -7.41 19.20 3.30
C MET A 114 -5.97 19.59 2.92
N LEU A 115 -5.35 18.86 2.00
CA LEU A 115 -4.03 19.20 1.46
C LEU A 115 -4.04 20.58 0.79
N ILE A 116 -5.01 20.84 -0.11
CA ILE A 116 -5.14 22.12 -0.81
C ILE A 116 -5.40 23.25 0.20
N LYS A 117 -6.30 23.04 1.15
CA LYS A 117 -6.57 24.03 2.20
C LYS A 117 -5.32 24.33 3.01
N ASN A 118 -4.61 23.31 3.47
CA ASN A 118 -3.38 23.49 4.26
C ASN A 118 -2.30 24.26 3.48
N MET A 119 -2.15 23.96 2.17
CA MET A 119 -1.22 24.71 1.32
C MET A 119 -1.63 26.18 1.19
N ALA A 120 -2.92 26.46 0.99
CA ALA A 120 -3.43 27.84 0.91
C ALA A 120 -3.24 28.61 2.21
N ASP A 121 -3.55 28.00 3.34
CA ASP A 121 -3.33 28.58 4.68
C ASP A 121 -1.86 28.91 4.91
N GLN A 122 -0.92 28.05 4.48
CA GLN A 122 0.53 28.30 4.60
C GLN A 122 1.02 29.41 3.67
N VAL A 123 0.40 29.59 2.51
CA VAL A 123 0.70 30.72 1.62
C VAL A 123 0.22 32.03 2.23
N GLU A 124 -0.99 32.06 2.81
CA GLU A 124 -1.54 33.22 3.50
C GLU A 124 -0.69 33.60 4.72
N ASP A 125 -0.26 32.62 5.51
CA ASP A 125 0.64 32.77 6.66
C ASP A 125 2.08 33.15 6.27
N LYS A 126 2.40 33.28 4.97
CA LYS A 126 3.74 33.54 4.44
C LYS A 126 4.81 32.50 4.80
N ARG A 127 4.39 31.26 5.09
CA ARG A 127 5.30 30.14 5.32
C ARG A 127 5.76 29.51 4.01
N LEU A 128 4.89 29.54 2.98
CA LEU A 128 5.20 29.14 1.61
C LEU A 128 5.25 30.38 0.74
N GLU A 129 6.46 30.76 0.34
CA GLU A 129 6.70 31.90 -0.56
C GLU A 129 6.79 31.43 -2.01
N GLY A 130 6.55 32.36 -2.94
CA GLY A 130 6.69 32.12 -4.37
C GLY A 130 5.46 31.54 -5.05
N ILE A 131 4.38 31.32 -4.33
CA ILE A 131 3.11 30.81 -4.84
C ILE A 131 2.14 31.98 -5.02
N SER A 132 1.51 32.08 -6.20
CA SER A 132 0.52 33.12 -6.50
C SER A 132 -0.92 32.62 -6.38
N ASP A 133 -1.19 31.36 -6.72
CA ASP A 133 -2.52 30.77 -6.67
C ASP A 133 -2.46 29.24 -6.58
N ILE A 134 -3.49 28.65 -5.97
CA ILE A 134 -3.66 27.20 -5.87
C ILE A 134 -5.10 26.86 -6.25
N ARG A 135 -5.29 25.97 -7.23
CA ARG A 135 -6.59 25.54 -7.73
C ARG A 135 -6.68 24.03 -7.85
N ASP A 136 -7.89 23.52 -7.66
CA ASP A 136 -8.23 22.14 -8.00
C ASP A 136 -8.94 22.13 -9.37
N GLU A 137 -8.23 21.66 -10.38
CA GLU A 137 -8.74 21.46 -11.74
C GLU A 137 -9.00 19.99 -12.05
N SER A 138 -9.15 19.14 -11.03
CA SER A 138 -9.42 17.71 -11.19
C SER A 138 -10.79 17.50 -11.85
N ASP A 139 -10.84 16.58 -12.79
CA ASP A 139 -12.04 16.22 -13.54
C ASP A 139 -12.19 14.69 -13.69
N ARG A 140 -13.07 14.24 -14.56
CA ARG A 140 -13.27 12.81 -14.87
C ARG A 140 -12.04 12.12 -15.50
N ASN A 141 -11.09 12.88 -16.03
CA ASN A 141 -9.87 12.36 -16.65
C ASN A 141 -8.76 12.11 -15.61
N GLY A 142 -8.89 12.69 -14.42
CA GLY A 142 -7.95 12.48 -13.34
C GLY A 142 -7.74 13.67 -12.42
N MET A 143 -6.83 13.48 -11.48
CA MET A 143 -6.42 14.51 -10.54
C MET A 143 -5.53 15.54 -11.22
N ARG A 144 -5.84 16.80 -10.99
CA ARG A 144 -5.03 17.94 -11.44
C ARG A 144 -5.13 19.07 -10.43
N VAL A 145 -4.16 19.17 -9.55
CA VAL A 145 -4.02 20.34 -8.65
C VAL A 145 -2.97 21.26 -9.23
N VAL A 146 -3.33 22.52 -9.45
CA VAL A 146 -2.48 23.52 -10.08
C VAL A 146 -1.98 24.49 -9.04
N ILE A 147 -0.66 24.63 -8.94
CA ILE A 147 0.03 25.57 -8.06
C ILE A 147 0.77 26.56 -8.95
N GLU A 148 0.22 27.76 -9.12
CA GLU A 148 0.85 28.82 -9.91
C GLU A 148 1.92 29.53 -9.11
N LEU A 149 3.10 29.69 -9.71
CA LEU A 149 4.22 30.36 -9.07
C LEU A 149 4.31 31.84 -9.49
N LYS A 150 4.90 32.65 -8.62
CA LYS A 150 5.26 34.01 -8.94
C LYS A 150 6.38 34.03 -9.98
N ARG A 151 6.45 35.10 -10.78
CA ARG A 151 7.39 35.20 -11.91
C ARG A 151 8.86 35.04 -11.54
N ASP A 152 9.25 35.51 -10.38
CA ASP A 152 10.61 35.50 -9.84
C ASP A 152 10.94 34.31 -8.95
N ALA A 153 9.97 33.41 -8.74
CA ALA A 153 10.15 32.21 -7.93
C ALA A 153 10.94 31.13 -8.67
N ASN A 154 11.85 30.45 -7.94
CA ASN A 154 12.50 29.26 -8.46
C ASN A 154 11.60 28.04 -8.27
N PRO A 155 11.12 27.38 -9.35
CA PRO A 155 10.16 26.29 -9.25
C PRO A 155 10.65 25.12 -8.40
N GLN A 156 11.92 24.75 -8.52
CA GLN A 156 12.48 23.61 -7.78
C GLN A 156 12.58 23.92 -6.28
N VAL A 157 12.90 25.14 -5.90
CA VAL A 157 12.96 25.55 -4.49
C VAL A 157 11.57 25.54 -3.87
N VAL A 158 10.57 26.04 -4.58
CA VAL A 158 9.17 26.03 -4.13
C VAL A 158 8.68 24.59 -3.97
N LEU A 159 8.95 23.73 -4.95
CA LEU A 159 8.58 22.31 -4.89
C LEU A 159 9.23 21.59 -3.70
N ASN A 160 10.51 21.84 -3.46
CA ASN A 160 11.20 21.24 -2.31
C ASN A 160 10.61 21.70 -0.97
N ARG A 161 10.22 22.97 -0.85
CA ARG A 161 9.51 23.49 0.34
C ARG A 161 8.13 22.85 0.49
N LEU A 162 7.38 22.66 -0.59
CA LEU A 162 6.10 21.97 -0.58
C LEU A 162 6.23 20.52 -0.08
N PHE A 163 7.24 19.78 -0.52
CA PHE A 163 7.51 18.44 -0.01
C PHE A 163 7.91 18.42 1.47
N ALA A 164 8.67 19.42 1.92
CA ALA A 164 9.13 19.51 3.30
C ALA A 164 8.04 19.93 4.30
N GLN A 165 7.10 20.76 3.87
CA GLN A 165 6.15 21.45 4.76
C GLN A 165 4.69 21.00 4.60
N THR A 166 4.37 20.20 3.57
CA THR A 166 3.00 19.76 3.30
C THR A 166 2.91 18.26 3.11
N GLN A 167 1.68 17.73 3.05
CA GLN A 167 1.41 16.32 2.79
C GLN A 167 1.59 15.92 1.31
N LEU A 168 2.19 16.76 0.47
CA LEU A 168 2.71 16.31 -0.84
C LEU A 168 3.84 15.29 -0.70
N GLN A 169 4.45 15.21 0.46
CA GLN A 169 5.30 14.12 0.89
C GLN A 169 4.88 13.67 2.27
N THR A 170 4.69 12.35 2.44
CA THR A 170 4.33 11.75 3.73
C THR A 170 5.20 10.54 4.02
N THR A 171 5.24 10.14 5.27
CA THR A 171 5.83 8.86 5.67
C THR A 171 4.72 7.87 5.99
N PHE A 172 4.68 6.77 5.25
CA PHE A 172 3.82 5.63 5.57
C PHE A 172 4.58 4.68 6.50
N ALA A 173 4.12 4.59 7.74
CA ALA A 173 4.70 3.68 8.73
C ALA A 173 4.09 2.29 8.56
N ILE A 174 4.87 1.35 8.05
CA ILE A 174 4.46 -0.05 7.89
C ILE A 174 4.58 -0.77 9.22
N ASN A 175 3.52 -1.44 9.64
CA ASN A 175 3.49 -2.34 10.78
C ASN A 175 2.63 -3.55 10.43
N MET A 176 3.27 -4.67 10.10
CA MET A 176 2.60 -5.89 9.65
C MET A 176 2.19 -6.75 10.84
N LEU A 177 1.38 -6.19 11.74
CA LEU A 177 0.77 -6.90 12.84
C LEU A 177 -0.45 -7.66 12.34
N ALA A 178 -0.47 -8.97 12.56
CA ALA A 178 -1.59 -9.84 12.23
C ALA A 178 -1.84 -10.88 13.32
N LEU A 179 -3.00 -11.51 13.29
CA LEU A 179 -3.35 -12.61 14.19
C LEU A 179 -2.92 -13.94 13.56
N VAL A 180 -2.08 -14.66 14.25
CA VAL A 180 -1.59 -15.99 13.86
C VAL A 180 -2.10 -17.02 14.85
N GLN A 181 -2.48 -18.19 14.36
CA GLN A 181 -2.89 -19.30 15.22
C GLN A 181 -1.66 -19.88 15.94
N SER A 182 -1.67 -19.81 17.26
CA SER A 182 -0.60 -20.37 18.09
C SER A 182 -1.22 -21.10 19.28
N GLY A 183 -0.98 -22.42 19.37
CA GLY A 183 -1.59 -23.22 20.45
C GLY A 183 -3.12 -23.28 20.46
N GLY A 184 -3.76 -23.13 19.30
CA GLY A 184 -5.23 -23.15 19.15
C GLY A 184 -5.92 -21.81 19.44
N GLN A 185 -5.16 -20.76 19.75
CA GLN A 185 -5.68 -19.41 19.98
C GLN A 185 -5.04 -18.40 19.04
N PRO A 186 -5.79 -17.38 18.55
CA PRO A 186 -5.23 -16.30 17.76
C PRO A 186 -4.37 -15.39 18.63
N GLN A 187 -3.12 -15.19 18.24
CA GLN A 187 -2.17 -14.31 18.91
C GLN A 187 -1.67 -13.21 17.96
N PRO A 188 -1.62 -11.94 18.41
CA PRO A 188 -1.06 -10.87 17.61
C PRO A 188 0.47 -11.03 17.49
N LYS A 189 0.97 -11.02 16.26
CA LYS A 189 2.41 -11.07 15.97
C LYS A 189 2.74 -10.10 14.83
N ILE A 190 3.94 -9.54 14.89
CA ILE A 190 4.50 -8.76 13.78
C ILE A 190 5.18 -9.76 12.86
N LEU A 191 4.75 -9.77 11.59
CA LEU A 191 5.16 -10.77 10.61
C LEU A 191 6.06 -10.15 9.55
N SER A 192 7.10 -10.89 9.14
CA SER A 192 7.82 -10.58 7.91
C SER A 192 6.97 -10.92 6.68
N LEU A 193 7.37 -10.43 5.52
CA LEU A 193 6.71 -10.78 4.25
C LEU A 193 6.68 -12.31 4.05
N ARG A 194 7.81 -12.98 4.27
CA ARG A 194 7.91 -14.45 4.16
C ARG A 194 6.92 -15.15 5.08
N HIS A 195 6.84 -14.75 6.32
CA HIS A 195 5.93 -15.36 7.29
C HIS A 195 4.45 -15.19 6.89
N ILE A 196 4.06 -14.03 6.36
CA ILE A 196 2.69 -13.82 5.85
C ILE A 196 2.37 -14.79 4.71
N LEU A 197 3.31 -15.01 3.79
CA LEU A 197 3.13 -15.96 2.68
C LEU A 197 3.05 -17.40 3.18
N ASP A 198 3.89 -17.80 4.13
CA ASP A 198 3.87 -19.13 4.73
C ASP A 198 2.53 -19.42 5.43
N GLU A 199 2.03 -18.47 6.23
CA GLU A 199 0.72 -18.58 6.90
C GLU A 199 -0.43 -18.69 5.90
N TYR A 200 -0.38 -17.93 4.80
CA TYR A 200 -1.37 -18.03 3.74
C TYR A 200 -1.35 -19.40 3.08
N ILE A 201 -0.17 -19.92 2.71
CA ILE A 201 -0.01 -21.23 2.06
C ILE A 201 -0.53 -22.33 2.99
N ALA A 202 -0.11 -22.36 4.25
CA ALA A 202 -0.57 -23.35 5.23
C ALA A 202 -2.09 -23.31 5.42
N PHE A 203 -2.68 -22.12 5.45
CA PHE A 203 -4.13 -21.99 5.53
C PHE A 203 -4.85 -22.50 4.27
N GLN A 204 -4.30 -22.27 3.08
CA GLN A 204 -4.87 -22.80 1.83
C GLN A 204 -4.81 -24.32 1.78
N GLU A 205 -3.71 -24.94 2.21
CA GLU A 205 -3.60 -26.40 2.32
C GLU A 205 -4.66 -26.97 3.26
N GLU A 206 -4.83 -26.38 4.43
CA GLU A 206 -5.88 -26.76 5.39
C GLU A 206 -7.30 -26.65 4.79
N VAL A 207 -7.58 -25.56 4.07
CA VAL A 207 -8.89 -25.34 3.42
C VAL A 207 -9.15 -26.39 2.34
N ILE A 208 -8.14 -26.71 1.51
CA ILE A 208 -8.26 -27.73 0.46
C ILE A 208 -8.55 -29.10 1.10
N VAL A 209 -7.81 -29.49 2.12
CA VAL A 209 -8.00 -30.74 2.83
C VAL A 209 -9.40 -30.81 3.45
N ARG A 210 -9.86 -29.75 4.12
CA ARG A 210 -11.22 -29.72 4.71
C ARG A 210 -12.31 -29.83 3.65
N ARG A 211 -12.19 -29.12 2.54
CA ARG A 211 -13.15 -29.20 1.43
C ARG A 211 -13.19 -30.60 0.83
N THR A 212 -12.04 -31.18 0.54
CA THR A 212 -11.96 -32.52 -0.04
C THR A 212 -12.53 -33.58 0.90
N ARG A 213 -12.28 -33.49 2.21
CA ARG A 213 -12.90 -34.38 3.21
C ARG A 213 -14.42 -34.25 3.24
N TYR A 214 -14.94 -33.05 3.12
CA TYR A 214 -16.39 -32.83 3.05
C TYR A 214 -16.98 -33.42 1.78
N ASP A 215 -16.37 -33.19 0.62
CA ASP A 215 -16.85 -33.73 -0.65
C ASP A 215 -16.79 -35.26 -0.67
N LEU A 216 -15.71 -35.85 -0.14
CA LEU A 216 -15.58 -37.31 0.00
C LEU A 216 -16.69 -37.89 0.89
N ARG A 217 -16.95 -37.30 2.05
CA ARG A 217 -18.04 -37.76 2.95
C ARG A 217 -19.39 -37.72 2.25
N LYS A 218 -19.70 -36.65 1.53
CA LYS A 218 -20.95 -36.51 0.76
C LYS A 218 -21.07 -37.56 -0.35
N ALA A 219 -19.99 -37.84 -1.05
CA ALA A 219 -19.95 -38.87 -2.07
C ALA A 219 -20.16 -40.27 -1.46
N GLN A 220 -19.54 -40.57 -0.33
CA GLN A 220 -19.71 -41.83 0.41
C GLN A 220 -21.14 -42.00 0.93
N GLU A 221 -21.74 -40.96 1.53
CA GLU A 221 -23.13 -40.95 1.97
C GLU A 221 -24.08 -41.28 0.79
N ARG A 222 -23.84 -40.69 -0.38
CA ARG A 222 -24.62 -40.94 -1.58
C ARG A 222 -24.42 -42.34 -2.14
N ALA A 223 -23.17 -42.83 -2.18
CA ALA A 223 -22.86 -44.21 -2.62
C ALA A 223 -23.59 -45.24 -1.71
N HIS A 224 -23.49 -45.08 -0.39
CA HIS A 224 -24.16 -45.96 0.56
C HIS A 224 -25.69 -46.04 0.37
N LEU A 225 -26.34 -44.89 0.09
CA LEU A 225 -27.77 -44.87 -0.22
C LEU A 225 -28.10 -45.60 -1.52
N LEU A 226 -27.25 -45.51 -2.55
CA LEU A 226 -27.46 -46.16 -3.84
C LEU A 226 -27.17 -47.66 -3.79
N GLU A 227 -26.23 -48.10 -2.95
CA GLU A 227 -25.94 -49.54 -2.73
C GLU A 227 -26.97 -50.23 -1.86
N ALA A 228 -27.73 -49.47 -1.05
CA ALA A 228 -28.80 -50.02 -0.18
C ALA A 228 -30.16 -50.13 -0.87
N CYS A 229 -30.30 -49.63 -2.09
CA CYS A 229 -31.51 -49.76 -2.92
C CYS A 229 -31.37 -50.90 -3.92
#